data_e6e2aab054b87372e7bd0dc1f71cf88c
#
_entry.id   e6e2aab054b87372e7bd0dc1f71cf88c
#
_cell.length_a   1.000
_cell.length_b   1.000
_cell.length_c   1.000
_cell.angle_alpha   90.00
_cell.angle_beta   90.00
_cell.angle_gamma   90.00
#
_symmetry.space_group_name_H-M   'P 1'
#
loop_
_entity.id
_entity.type
_entity.pdbx_description
1 polymer ?
#
loop_
_entity_poly.entity_id
_entity_poly.type
_entity_poly.pdbx_seq_one_letter_code
_entity_poly.pdbx_strand_id
1 'polypeptide(L)'
;MYERMLNKNEKPTVWQMVSYCGATSIMFTELNEWISNGDSTVQAIVFPYGNNYGWGIFHKRKGKLICNVFPESGAFSVMIRLSDEQFSSVYEKLDEYAKEYIDNKYPCNDGGWIHYRVTAEEQLADIRTLIATKCGK
;
A
#
# COMPACT_ATOMS: atom_id res chain seq x y z
N MET A 1 7.59 -2.30 -15.32
CA MET A 1 6.72 -1.57 -14.41
C MET A 1 5.26 -1.81 -14.77
N TYR A 2 4.41 -1.88 -13.78
CA TYR A 2 2.97 -2.10 -13.99
C TYR A 2 2.29 -0.82 -14.44
N GLU A 3 1.22 -0.95 -15.20
CA GLU A 3 0.49 0.20 -15.71
C GLU A 3 -0.27 0.90 -14.56
N ARG A 4 -0.02 2.20 -14.41
CA ARG A 4 -0.59 3.05 -13.36
C ARG A 4 -1.16 4.34 -13.95
N MET A 5 -1.86 5.10 -13.12
CA MET A 5 -2.44 6.39 -13.50
C MET A 5 -1.37 7.48 -13.42
N LEU A 6 -0.69 7.72 -14.53
CA LEU A 6 0.51 8.56 -14.57
C LEU A 6 0.29 10.00 -15.01
N ASN A 7 -0.91 10.40 -15.39
CA ASN A 7 -1.17 11.77 -15.86
C ASN A 7 -1.31 12.73 -14.68
N LYS A 8 -0.23 13.44 -14.36
CA LYS A 8 -0.17 14.39 -13.25
C LYS A 8 -1.22 15.50 -13.37
N ASN A 9 -1.61 15.85 -14.58
CA ASN A 9 -2.54 16.96 -14.83
C ASN A 9 -4.01 16.59 -14.67
N GLU A 10 -4.30 15.30 -14.50
CA GLU A 10 -5.64 14.78 -14.34
C GLU A 10 -5.79 14.01 -13.03
N LYS A 11 -6.16 14.72 -11.96
CA LYS A 11 -6.39 14.08 -10.66
C LYS A 11 -7.62 13.17 -10.75
N PRO A 12 -7.46 11.86 -10.49
CA PRO A 12 -8.60 10.95 -10.54
C PRO A 12 -9.50 11.12 -9.32
N THR A 13 -10.74 10.68 -9.46
CA THR A 13 -11.62 10.45 -8.31
C THR A 13 -11.35 9.07 -7.74
N VAL A 14 -11.82 8.82 -6.52
CA VAL A 14 -11.75 7.48 -5.94
C VAL A 14 -12.48 6.46 -6.82
N TRP A 15 -13.62 6.85 -7.38
CA TRP A 15 -14.36 5.99 -8.31
C TRP A 15 -13.53 5.57 -9.52
N GLN A 16 -12.79 6.50 -10.10
CA GLN A 16 -11.92 6.20 -11.24
C GLN A 16 -10.78 5.26 -10.84
N MET A 17 -10.22 5.45 -9.66
CA MET A 17 -9.16 4.59 -9.14
C MET A 17 -9.67 3.16 -8.91
N VAL A 18 -10.86 3.02 -8.33
CA VAL A 18 -11.51 1.73 -8.10
C VAL A 18 -11.74 1.02 -9.43
N SER A 19 -12.30 1.72 -10.42
CA SER A 19 -12.55 1.16 -11.75
C SER A 19 -11.26 0.70 -12.43
N TYR A 20 -10.20 1.47 -12.27
CA TYR A 20 -8.90 1.17 -12.88
C TYR A 20 -8.31 -0.14 -12.34
N CYS A 21 -8.57 -0.47 -11.09
CA CYS A 21 -8.10 -1.71 -10.47
C CYS A 21 -8.78 -2.97 -11.03
N GLY A 22 -9.86 -2.83 -11.79
CA GLY A 22 -10.50 -3.95 -12.49
C GLY A 22 -10.90 -5.09 -11.57
N ALA A 23 -10.33 -6.27 -11.78
CA ALA A 23 -10.64 -7.46 -11.00
C ALA A 23 -10.33 -7.32 -9.50
N THR A 24 -9.46 -6.39 -9.11
CA THR A 24 -9.09 -6.15 -7.71
C THR A 24 -9.81 -4.96 -7.10
N SER A 25 -10.81 -4.41 -7.79
CA SER A 25 -11.50 -3.18 -7.34
C SER A 25 -12.15 -3.31 -5.96
N ILE A 26 -12.75 -4.45 -5.66
CA ILE A 26 -13.38 -4.68 -4.36
C ILE A 26 -12.32 -4.73 -3.25
N MET A 27 -11.22 -5.44 -3.51
CA MET A 27 -10.09 -5.52 -2.56
C MET A 27 -9.46 -4.16 -2.32
N PHE A 28 -9.31 -3.35 -3.36
CA PHE A 28 -8.79 -1.99 -3.26
C PHE A 28 -9.69 -1.13 -2.34
N THR A 29 -10.99 -1.19 -2.58
CA THR A 29 -11.97 -0.46 -1.78
C THR A 29 -11.93 -0.92 -0.31
N GLU A 30 -11.99 -2.22 -0.09
CA GLU A 30 -12.00 -2.79 1.27
C GLU A 30 -10.73 -2.44 2.05
N LEU A 31 -9.57 -2.51 1.41
CA LEU A 31 -8.33 -2.19 2.09
C LEU A 31 -8.26 -0.72 2.49
N ASN A 32 -8.61 0.19 1.57
CA ASN A 32 -8.59 1.61 1.87
C ASN A 32 -9.59 1.97 2.97
N GLU A 33 -10.77 1.39 2.96
CA GLU A 33 -11.76 1.59 4.03
C GLU A 33 -11.27 1.05 5.37
N TRP A 34 -10.67 -0.14 5.35
CA TRP A 34 -10.13 -0.74 6.58
C TRP A 34 -9.06 0.15 7.22
N ILE A 35 -8.17 0.72 6.41
CA ILE A 35 -7.15 1.63 6.92
C ILE A 35 -7.80 2.91 7.45
N SER A 36 -8.76 3.46 6.71
CA SER A 36 -9.44 4.73 7.07
C SER A 36 -10.29 4.62 8.33
N ASN A 37 -10.73 3.42 8.69
CA ASN A 37 -11.47 3.18 9.93
C ASN A 37 -10.58 3.17 11.17
N GLY A 38 -9.26 3.27 10.98
CA GLY A 38 -8.33 3.37 12.08
C GLY A 38 -8.46 4.72 12.80
N ASP A 39 -8.11 4.70 14.08
CA ASP A 39 -8.19 5.89 14.92
C ASP A 39 -7.24 6.99 14.44
N SER A 40 -7.77 8.19 14.27
CA SER A 40 -7.00 9.38 13.88
C SER A 40 -6.34 9.28 12.50
N THR A 41 -6.89 8.46 11.60
CA THR A 41 -6.36 8.37 10.23
C THR A 41 -6.99 9.40 9.31
N VAL A 42 -6.20 9.88 8.35
CA VAL A 42 -6.67 10.72 7.26
C VAL A 42 -6.15 10.17 5.95
N GLN A 43 -6.92 10.38 4.87
CA GLN A 43 -6.50 9.94 3.54
C GLN A 43 -6.65 11.07 2.52
N ALA A 44 -5.85 11.01 1.46
CA ALA A 44 -5.97 11.94 0.35
C ALA A 44 -5.44 11.30 -0.93
N ILE A 45 -5.94 11.78 -2.06
CA ILE A 45 -5.45 11.39 -3.38
C ILE A 45 -4.25 12.27 -3.71
N VAL A 46 -3.10 11.66 -3.98
CA VAL A 46 -1.83 12.36 -4.16
C VAL A 46 -1.06 11.81 -5.35
N PHE A 47 -0.15 12.64 -5.88
CA PHE A 47 0.82 12.26 -6.89
C PHE A 47 2.22 12.49 -6.29
N PRO A 48 2.69 11.57 -5.44
CA PRO A 48 3.75 11.91 -4.48
C PRO A 48 5.18 11.83 -5.02
N TYR A 49 5.45 10.96 -6.01
CA TYR A 49 6.83 10.61 -6.37
C TYR A 49 7.16 10.77 -7.86
N GLY A 50 6.40 11.55 -8.58
CA GLY A 50 6.67 11.78 -9.99
C GLY A 50 6.15 10.69 -10.91
N ASN A 51 6.72 10.64 -12.12
CA ASN A 51 6.11 9.94 -13.25
C ASN A 51 6.08 8.42 -13.15
N ASN A 52 6.90 7.82 -12.29
CA ASN A 52 6.99 6.35 -12.22
C ASN A 52 5.94 5.72 -11.30
N TYR A 53 5.42 6.49 -10.34
CA TYR A 53 4.49 5.94 -9.33
C TYR A 53 3.04 6.29 -9.62
N GLY A 54 2.78 7.50 -10.11
CA GLY A 54 1.43 7.94 -10.46
C GLY A 54 0.60 8.37 -9.27
N TRP A 55 -0.71 8.45 -9.49
CA TRP A 55 -1.69 8.81 -8.47
C TRP A 55 -1.92 7.64 -7.51
N GLY A 56 -2.04 7.97 -6.23
CA GLY A 56 -2.34 7.00 -5.19
C GLY A 56 -3.16 7.62 -4.08
N ILE A 57 -3.58 6.78 -3.14
CA ILE A 57 -4.24 7.21 -1.91
C ILE A 57 -3.22 7.06 -0.78
N PHE A 58 -2.84 8.18 -0.15
CA PHE A 58 -2.03 8.08 1.03
C PHE A 58 -2.93 7.96 2.26
N HIS A 59 -2.44 7.26 3.27
CA HIS A 59 -3.05 7.18 4.59
C HIS A 59 -2.02 7.64 5.61
N LYS A 60 -2.43 8.58 6.45
CA LYS A 60 -1.59 9.12 7.53
C LYS A 60 -2.30 8.99 8.86
N ARG A 61 -1.52 8.90 9.91
CA ARG A 61 -2.01 8.91 11.28
C ARG A 61 -1.14 9.84 12.11
N LYS A 62 -1.77 10.87 12.69
CA LYS A 62 -1.06 11.88 13.52
C LYS A 62 0.14 12.48 12.77
N GLY A 63 -0.06 12.80 11.48
CA GLY A 63 0.95 13.43 10.65
C GLY A 63 2.01 12.48 10.09
N LYS A 64 1.96 11.19 10.43
CA LYS A 64 2.93 10.21 9.92
C LYS A 64 2.31 9.32 8.86
N LEU A 65 3.06 9.06 7.80
CA LEU A 65 2.61 8.19 6.73
C LEU A 65 2.48 6.75 7.22
N ILE A 66 1.30 6.16 7.00
CA ILE A 66 1.08 4.72 7.18
C ILE A 66 1.52 4.00 5.92
N CYS A 67 0.90 4.34 4.79
CA CYS A 67 1.23 3.74 3.49
C CYS A 67 0.62 4.57 2.36
N ASN A 68 1.06 4.26 1.13
CA ASN A 68 0.43 4.73 -0.10
C ASN A 68 -0.14 3.52 -0.85
N VAL A 69 -1.34 3.65 -1.37
CA VAL A 69 -1.99 2.60 -2.16
C VAL A 69 -2.14 3.11 -3.59
N PHE A 70 -1.44 2.48 -4.53
CA PHE A 70 -1.40 2.90 -5.93
C PHE A 70 -2.26 1.97 -6.78
N PRO A 71 -3.34 2.48 -7.42
CA PRO A 71 -4.10 1.66 -8.37
C PRO A 71 -3.25 1.35 -9.60
N GLU A 72 -3.42 0.14 -10.10
CA GLU A 72 -2.77 -0.35 -11.32
C GLU A 72 -3.84 -0.95 -12.23
N SER A 73 -3.54 -1.11 -13.50
CA SER A 73 -4.47 -1.76 -14.40
C SER A 73 -4.67 -3.22 -13.97
N GLY A 74 -5.81 -3.51 -13.37
CA GLY A 74 -6.17 -4.85 -12.90
C GLY A 74 -5.54 -5.28 -11.58
N ALA A 75 -4.90 -4.36 -10.85
CA ALA A 75 -4.23 -4.67 -9.58
C ALA A 75 -4.04 -3.39 -8.75
N PHE A 76 -3.38 -3.48 -7.61
CA PHE A 76 -2.88 -2.31 -6.90
C PHE A 76 -1.65 -2.71 -6.09
N SER A 77 -0.85 -1.70 -5.73
CA SER A 77 0.34 -1.91 -4.90
C SER A 77 0.27 -1.04 -3.66
N VAL A 78 0.74 -1.58 -2.55
CA VAL A 78 0.83 -0.87 -1.28
C VAL A 78 2.30 -0.59 -1.00
N MET A 79 2.66 0.70 -0.96
CA MET A 79 4.01 1.12 -0.61
C MET A 79 4.04 1.44 0.87
N ILE A 80 4.86 0.71 1.62
CA ILE A 80 4.94 0.84 3.07
C ILE A 80 6.39 0.67 3.53
N ARG A 81 6.76 1.45 4.55
CA ARG A 81 8.05 1.32 5.21
C ARG A 81 7.87 0.82 6.63
N LEU A 82 8.64 -0.20 6.99
CA LEU A 82 8.75 -0.65 8.38
C LEU A 82 10.22 -0.69 8.77
N SER A 83 10.48 -0.68 10.08
CA SER A 83 11.81 -0.94 10.61
C SER A 83 12.14 -2.43 10.50
N ASP A 84 13.43 -2.76 10.55
CA ASP A 84 13.85 -4.17 10.56
C ASP A 84 13.25 -4.92 11.74
N GLU A 85 13.14 -4.25 12.89
CA GLU A 85 12.52 -4.84 14.09
C GLU A 85 11.04 -5.15 13.83
N GLN A 86 10.31 -4.24 13.20
CA GLN A 86 8.89 -4.46 12.86
C GLN A 86 8.73 -5.61 11.87
N PHE A 87 9.54 -5.67 10.81
CA PHE A 87 9.51 -6.79 9.87
C PHE A 87 9.79 -8.11 10.58
N SER A 88 10.83 -8.16 11.42
CA SER A 88 11.21 -9.37 12.14
C SER A 88 10.09 -9.86 13.07
N SER A 89 9.35 -8.94 13.67
CA SER A 89 8.30 -9.30 14.63
C SER A 89 7.15 -10.09 14.01
N VAL A 90 6.96 -9.99 12.69
CA VAL A 90 5.85 -10.66 12.00
C VAL A 90 6.30 -11.61 10.89
N TYR A 91 7.57 -11.62 10.56
CA TYR A 91 8.10 -12.35 9.40
C TYR A 91 7.64 -13.80 9.31
N GLU A 92 7.74 -14.55 10.41
CA GLU A 92 7.42 -15.98 10.41
C GLU A 92 5.91 -16.25 10.26
N LYS A 93 5.07 -15.26 10.48
CA LYS A 93 3.61 -15.39 10.33
C LYS A 93 3.16 -15.20 8.89
N LEU A 94 4.04 -14.71 8.02
CA LEU A 94 3.67 -14.30 6.67
C LEU A 94 3.87 -15.42 5.67
N ASP A 95 3.13 -15.37 4.55
CA ASP A 95 3.31 -16.29 3.44
C ASP A 95 4.58 -15.96 2.66
N GLU A 96 5.05 -16.90 1.88
CA GLU A 96 6.26 -16.75 1.06
C GLU A 96 6.17 -15.52 0.14
N TYR A 97 4.99 -15.22 -0.38
CA TYR A 97 4.76 -14.06 -1.23
C TYR A 97 5.20 -12.77 -0.54
N ALA A 98 4.76 -12.56 0.70
CA ALA A 98 5.11 -11.37 1.47
C ALA A 98 6.58 -11.40 1.92
N LYS A 99 7.08 -12.57 2.32
CA LYS A 99 8.47 -12.72 2.73
C LYS A 99 9.44 -12.31 1.63
N GLU A 100 9.14 -12.64 0.39
CA GLU A 100 9.97 -12.28 -0.75
C GLU A 100 10.09 -10.76 -0.89
N TYR A 101 9.00 -10.01 -0.68
CA TYR A 101 9.05 -8.56 -0.69
C TYR A 101 9.94 -8.02 0.43
N ILE A 102 9.85 -8.60 1.62
CA ILE A 102 10.65 -8.18 2.77
C ILE A 102 12.14 -8.47 2.52
N ASP A 103 12.44 -9.66 1.99
CA ASP A 103 13.82 -10.06 1.70
C ASP A 103 14.48 -9.15 0.66
N ASN A 104 13.67 -8.57 -0.23
CA ASN A 104 14.12 -7.69 -1.31
C ASN A 104 13.76 -6.23 -1.08
N LYS A 105 13.44 -5.83 0.14
CA LYS A 105 13.08 -4.46 0.45
C LYS A 105 14.18 -3.48 0.08
N TYR A 106 13.79 -2.26 -0.27
CA TYR A 106 14.73 -1.17 -0.51
C TYR A 106 15.18 -0.61 0.83
N PRO A 107 16.46 -0.81 1.22
CA PRO A 107 16.92 -0.38 2.54
C PRO A 107 16.83 1.12 2.76
N CYS A 108 16.41 1.52 3.96
CA CYS A 108 16.30 2.92 4.35
C CYS A 108 16.45 3.03 5.87
N ASN A 109 17.56 3.55 6.34
CA ASN A 109 17.89 3.69 7.76
C ASN A 109 17.81 2.34 8.49
N ASP A 110 16.97 2.25 9.53
CA ASP A 110 16.79 1.05 10.34
C ASP A 110 15.73 0.10 9.78
N GLY A 111 15.41 0.23 8.51
CA GLY A 111 14.37 -0.58 7.89
C GLY A 111 14.40 -0.50 6.38
N GLY A 112 13.23 -0.47 5.76
CA GLY A 112 13.14 -0.40 4.32
C GLY A 112 11.72 -0.27 3.81
N TRP A 113 11.64 -0.03 2.50
CA TRP A 113 10.39 0.11 1.76
C TRP A 113 10.08 -1.15 0.98
N ILE A 114 8.82 -1.54 0.97
CA ILE A 114 8.33 -2.56 0.05
C ILE A 114 7.19 -1.99 -0.78
N HIS A 115 7.03 -2.52 -2.00
CA HIS A 115 5.93 -2.22 -2.91
C HIS A 115 5.13 -3.50 -3.11
N TYR A 116 4.24 -3.77 -2.17
CA TYR A 116 3.49 -5.01 -2.10
C TYR A 116 2.34 -5.00 -3.08
N ARG A 117 2.44 -5.80 -4.13
CA ARG A 117 1.41 -5.84 -5.17
C ARG A 117 0.31 -6.83 -4.79
N VAL A 118 -0.95 -6.40 -4.95
CA VAL A 118 -2.12 -7.23 -4.66
C VAL A 118 -2.81 -7.57 -5.97
N THR A 119 -2.88 -8.87 -6.27
CA THR A 119 -3.55 -9.43 -7.44
C THR A 119 -4.59 -10.47 -7.07
N ALA A 120 -4.60 -10.92 -5.80
CA ALA A 120 -5.48 -11.98 -5.33
C ALA A 120 -5.82 -11.76 -3.86
N GLU A 121 -6.97 -12.27 -3.45
CA GLU A 121 -7.53 -12.03 -2.12
C GLU A 121 -6.66 -12.60 -1.00
N GLU A 122 -6.01 -13.74 -1.21
CA GLU A 122 -5.15 -14.37 -0.20
C GLU A 122 -3.97 -13.49 0.21
N GLN A 123 -3.64 -12.48 -0.60
CA GLN A 123 -2.54 -11.56 -0.31
C GLN A 123 -2.94 -10.44 0.66
N LEU A 124 -4.24 -10.25 0.90
CA LEU A 124 -4.73 -9.16 1.77
C LEU A 124 -4.39 -9.36 3.24
N ALA A 125 -4.43 -10.59 3.73
CA ALA A 125 -4.18 -10.86 5.14
C ALA A 125 -2.79 -10.37 5.57
N ASP A 126 -1.78 -10.64 4.75
CA ASP A 126 -0.40 -10.28 5.07
C ASP A 126 -0.16 -8.78 4.99
N ILE A 127 -0.72 -8.10 3.98
CA ILE A 127 -0.56 -6.65 3.92
C ILE A 127 -1.28 -5.95 5.08
N ARG A 128 -2.42 -6.48 5.52
CA ARG A 128 -3.09 -5.96 6.72
C ARG A 128 -2.23 -6.14 7.96
N THR A 129 -1.57 -7.30 8.09
CA THR A 129 -0.64 -7.55 9.19
C THR A 129 0.48 -6.53 9.20
N LEU A 130 1.08 -6.25 8.06
CA LEU A 130 2.16 -5.27 7.93
C LEU A 130 1.68 -3.86 8.28
N ILE A 131 0.50 -3.47 7.79
CA ILE A 131 -0.08 -2.16 8.09
C ILE A 131 -0.38 -2.03 9.59
N ALA A 132 -0.97 -3.06 10.19
CA ALA A 132 -1.25 -3.05 11.64
C ALA A 132 0.05 -2.94 12.44
N THR A 133 1.09 -3.63 12.04
CA THR A 133 2.41 -3.55 12.67
C THR A 133 2.98 -2.14 12.59
N LYS A 134 2.85 -1.49 11.43
CA LYS A 134 3.26 -0.09 11.24
C LYS A 134 2.54 0.84 12.22
N CYS A 135 1.27 0.57 12.50
CA CYS A 135 0.45 1.37 13.41
C CYS A 135 0.63 0.99 14.89
N GLY A 136 1.47 0.03 15.20
CA GLY A 136 1.73 -0.38 16.58
C GLY A 136 0.67 -1.31 17.17
N LYS A 137 -0.02 -2.06 16.32
CA LYS A 137 -1.11 -2.95 16.77
C LYS A 137 -0.75 -4.42 16.73
#